data_f147d8f268c0747c2555e7e0263d0041
#
_entry.id   f147d8f268c0747c2555e7e0263d0041
#
_cell.length_a   1.000
_cell.length_b   1.000
_cell.length_c   1.000
_cell.angle_alpha   90.00
_cell.angle_beta   90.00
_cell.angle_gamma   90.00
#
_symmetry.space_group_name_H-M   'P 1'
#
loop_
_entity.id
_entity.type
_entity.pdbx_description
1 polymer ?
#
loop_
_entity_poly.entity_id
_entity_poly.type
_entity_poly.pdbx_seq_one_letter_code
_entity_poly.pdbx_strand_id
1 'polypeptide(L)'
;LNRFANKASARFLKARVLLNSGVYSGAGAPDNAALDEVINLVDAIAADGYALQDGYFEIFMDSPDTETIWWVSASVGNRMWNGLHYNQTHPDNGGGGWNGFSTLAEFYDLFEGPPNSNYAGDGQEERRGFVVNPSIAAPDNFGFGYGMQIGQMYDGDGNALEDRSANPLVFTRELPGLVGNNERTGIRTLKYSPRNGAYTAHQIIFRYADAHLMKAEAYLWKGQDGTALDMVNDLRAIRDADPLGSISTEIMLDERARDLYHEFIRRTDMIRFGLFTRDWEFKEP
;
A
#
# COMPACT_ATOMS: atom_id res chain seq x y z
N LEU A 1 -5.55 10.67 16.61
CA LEU A 1 -6.20 9.85 15.59
C LEU A 1 -7.69 10.20 15.47
N ASN A 2 -8.16 10.49 14.25
CA ASN A 2 -9.54 10.96 13.98
C ASN A 2 -10.49 9.77 13.78
N ARG A 3 -11.10 9.31 14.88
CA ARG A 3 -12.08 8.21 14.87
C ARG A 3 -13.43 8.60 14.26
N PHE A 4 -13.79 9.86 14.32
CA PHE A 4 -15.08 10.35 13.83
C PHE A 4 -14.89 11.09 12.51
N ALA A 5 -15.87 10.95 11.61
CA ALA A 5 -15.90 11.75 10.41
C ALA A 5 -15.92 13.25 10.77
N ASN A 6 -15.08 14.01 10.10
CA ASN A 6 -14.88 15.44 10.33
C ASN A 6 -15.01 16.21 8.99
N LYS A 7 -14.77 17.52 9.03
CA LYS A 7 -14.88 18.38 7.83
C LYS A 7 -13.89 17.94 6.73
N ALA A 8 -12.65 17.55 7.09
CA ALA A 8 -11.68 17.06 6.13
C ALA A 8 -12.13 15.73 5.50
N SER A 9 -12.77 14.83 6.26
CA SER A 9 -13.36 13.59 5.73
C SER A 9 -14.45 13.86 4.69
N ALA A 10 -15.30 14.86 4.94
CA ALA A 10 -16.34 15.25 3.99
C ALA A 10 -15.75 15.85 2.70
N ARG A 11 -14.73 16.70 2.82
CA ARG A 11 -13.97 17.25 1.68
C ARG A 11 -13.29 16.14 0.88
N PHE A 12 -12.64 15.22 1.56
CA PHE A 12 -11.98 14.08 0.95
C PHE A 12 -12.96 13.22 0.15
N LEU A 13 -14.09 12.84 0.75
CA LEU A 13 -15.12 12.06 0.06
C LEU A 13 -15.66 12.80 -1.16
N LYS A 14 -15.93 14.12 -1.04
CA LYS A 14 -16.38 14.94 -2.17
C LYS A 14 -15.32 14.96 -3.29
N ALA A 15 -14.03 15.15 -2.97
CA ALA A 15 -12.96 15.12 -3.95
C ALA A 15 -12.90 13.77 -4.69
N ARG A 16 -12.99 12.66 -3.97
CA ARG A 16 -13.02 11.31 -4.54
C ARG A 16 -14.22 11.08 -5.47
N VAL A 17 -15.42 11.56 -5.09
CA VAL A 17 -16.62 11.47 -5.92
C VAL A 17 -16.47 12.29 -7.21
N LEU A 18 -15.95 13.52 -7.10
CA LEU A 18 -15.71 14.38 -8.27
C LEU A 18 -14.66 13.79 -9.20
N LEU A 19 -13.57 13.25 -8.67
CA LEU A 19 -12.53 12.60 -9.48
C LEU A 19 -13.05 11.37 -10.25
N ASN A 20 -14.09 10.71 -9.74
CA ASN A 20 -14.75 9.59 -10.40
C ASN A 20 -16.01 10.00 -11.20
N SER A 21 -16.32 11.29 -11.34
CA SER A 21 -17.55 11.78 -11.99
C SER A 21 -17.66 11.36 -13.45
N GLY A 22 -16.53 11.29 -14.17
CA GLY A 22 -16.48 10.81 -15.54
C GLY A 22 -16.94 9.36 -15.70
N VAL A 23 -16.59 8.50 -14.75
CA VAL A 23 -17.05 7.10 -14.71
C VAL A 23 -18.57 7.06 -14.45
N TYR A 24 -19.06 7.80 -13.48
CA TYR A 24 -20.47 7.78 -13.10
C TYR A 24 -21.40 8.35 -14.17
N SER A 25 -20.91 9.34 -14.92
CA SER A 25 -21.67 9.96 -16.03
C SER A 25 -21.52 9.21 -17.36
N GLY A 26 -20.56 8.27 -17.46
CA GLY A 26 -20.20 7.61 -18.72
C GLY A 26 -19.36 8.49 -19.66
N ALA A 27 -18.86 9.63 -19.19
CA ALA A 27 -18.02 10.54 -20.00
C ALA A 27 -16.55 10.08 -20.08
N GLY A 28 -16.14 9.12 -19.26
CA GLY A 28 -14.78 8.63 -19.18
C GLY A 28 -13.90 9.44 -18.23
N ALA A 29 -13.75 10.74 -18.45
CA ALA A 29 -12.96 11.65 -17.60
C ALA A 29 -13.85 12.71 -16.91
N PRO A 30 -13.43 13.24 -15.75
CA PRO A 30 -14.08 14.40 -15.12
C PRO A 30 -13.93 15.65 -16.00
N ASP A 31 -14.87 16.59 -15.87
CA ASP A 31 -14.74 17.90 -16.48
C ASP A 31 -13.78 18.82 -15.69
N ASN A 32 -13.36 19.93 -16.30
CA ASN A 32 -12.41 20.85 -15.67
C ASN A 32 -12.97 21.47 -14.38
N ALA A 33 -14.25 21.69 -14.25
CA ALA A 33 -14.85 22.27 -13.04
C ALA A 33 -14.77 21.27 -11.87
N ALA A 34 -15.02 19.99 -12.14
CA ALA A 34 -14.84 18.93 -11.15
C ALA A 34 -13.35 18.79 -10.72
N LEU A 35 -12.42 18.86 -11.67
CA LEU A 35 -10.99 18.80 -11.40
C LEU A 35 -10.51 20.00 -10.58
N ASP A 36 -10.97 21.22 -10.90
CA ASP A 36 -10.66 22.43 -10.11
C ASP A 36 -11.17 22.31 -8.67
N GLU A 37 -12.36 21.78 -8.51
CA GLU A 37 -12.92 21.57 -7.17
C GLU A 37 -12.19 20.49 -6.39
N VAL A 38 -11.68 19.42 -7.04
CA VAL A 38 -10.80 18.43 -6.40
C VAL A 38 -9.56 19.10 -5.84
N ILE A 39 -8.89 19.94 -6.63
CA ILE A 39 -7.70 20.69 -6.22
C ILE A 39 -8.02 21.57 -4.99
N ASN A 40 -9.08 22.37 -5.06
CA ASN A 40 -9.51 23.26 -3.97
C ASN A 40 -9.84 22.49 -2.69
N LEU A 41 -10.50 21.34 -2.79
CA LEU A 41 -10.84 20.51 -1.63
C LEU A 41 -9.60 19.93 -0.96
N VAL A 42 -8.61 19.50 -1.74
CA VAL A 42 -7.34 18.97 -1.20
C VAL A 42 -6.54 20.09 -0.54
N ASP A 43 -6.48 21.28 -1.13
CA ASP A 43 -5.85 22.44 -0.50
C ASP A 43 -6.51 22.81 0.83
N ALA A 44 -7.84 22.72 0.89
CA ALA A 44 -8.58 22.94 2.13
C ALA A 44 -8.36 21.83 3.18
N ILE A 45 -8.03 20.59 2.77
CA ILE A 45 -7.63 19.52 3.69
C ILE A 45 -6.22 19.81 4.24
N ALA A 46 -5.29 20.26 3.40
CA ALA A 46 -3.97 20.69 3.85
C ALA A 46 -4.06 21.86 4.85
N ALA A 47 -4.92 22.84 4.57
CA ALA A 47 -5.16 23.98 5.47
C ALA A 47 -5.79 23.59 6.82
N ASP A 48 -6.45 22.43 6.90
CA ASP A 48 -6.93 21.86 8.17
C ASP A 48 -5.78 21.17 8.97
N GLY A 49 -4.54 21.15 8.45
CA GLY A 49 -3.33 20.66 9.14
C GLY A 49 -2.90 19.24 8.76
N TYR A 50 -3.50 18.63 7.74
CA TYR A 50 -3.04 17.34 7.23
C TYR A 50 -1.90 17.53 6.23
N ALA A 51 -0.92 16.62 6.28
CA ALA A 51 0.28 16.68 5.45
C ALA A 51 0.83 15.28 5.19
N LEU A 52 1.66 15.15 4.17
CA LEU A 52 2.47 13.95 3.96
C LEU A 52 3.38 13.72 5.17
N GLN A 53 3.57 12.47 5.55
CA GLN A 53 4.42 12.06 6.64
C GLN A 53 5.59 11.24 6.12
N ASP A 54 6.78 11.58 6.57
CA ASP A 54 7.97 10.76 6.47
C ASP A 54 7.83 9.54 7.40
N GLY A 55 8.23 8.35 6.94
CA GLY A 55 7.97 7.10 7.67
C GLY A 55 6.64 6.46 7.24
N TYR A 56 6.69 5.63 6.18
CA TYR A 56 5.49 5.04 5.59
C TYR A 56 4.75 4.07 6.50
N PHE A 57 5.47 3.14 7.13
CA PHE A 57 4.82 2.10 7.94
C PHE A 57 4.36 2.60 9.30
N GLU A 58 4.93 3.71 9.80
CA GLU A 58 4.53 4.39 11.02
C GLU A 58 3.08 4.90 10.95
N ILE A 59 2.59 5.25 9.76
CA ILE A 59 1.19 5.66 9.52
C ILE A 59 0.21 4.54 9.90
N PHE A 60 0.63 3.27 9.73
CA PHE A 60 -0.20 2.08 9.98
C PHE A 60 -0.02 1.49 11.39
N MET A 61 0.70 2.18 12.25
CA MET A 61 0.85 1.88 13.68
C MET A 61 -0.21 2.61 14.49
N ASP A 62 -0.41 2.19 15.73
CA ASP A 62 -1.35 2.84 16.67
C ASP A 62 -0.70 4.08 17.32
N SER A 63 -0.30 5.03 16.52
CA SER A 63 0.34 6.28 16.92
C SER A 63 -0.24 7.47 16.16
N PRO A 64 -0.17 8.68 16.73
CA PRO A 64 -0.54 9.89 15.99
C PRO A 64 0.35 10.08 14.75
N ASP A 65 -0.27 10.45 13.65
CA ASP A 65 0.37 10.78 12.38
C ASP A 65 -0.27 12.03 11.76
N THR A 66 0.33 12.56 10.69
CA THR A 66 -0.15 13.75 9.99
C THR A 66 -1.02 13.42 8.78
N GLU A 67 -1.09 12.15 8.36
CA GLU A 67 -1.84 11.72 7.18
C GLU A 67 -3.25 11.24 7.49
N THR A 68 -3.50 10.60 8.62
CA THR A 68 -4.79 9.96 8.93
C THR A 68 -5.90 10.98 9.10
N ILE A 69 -6.78 11.09 8.10
CA ILE A 69 -7.96 11.98 8.10
C ILE A 69 -9.13 11.33 8.81
N TRP A 70 -9.38 10.06 8.56
CA TRP A 70 -10.45 9.30 9.18
C TRP A 70 -10.11 7.81 9.25
N TRP A 71 -10.41 7.22 10.38
CA TRP A 71 -10.23 5.80 10.62
C TRP A 71 -11.41 5.20 11.40
N VAL A 72 -11.55 3.90 11.32
CA VAL A 72 -12.56 3.13 12.07
C VAL A 72 -11.88 2.05 12.89
N SER A 73 -12.47 1.72 14.03
CA SER A 73 -12.01 0.59 14.83
C SER A 73 -12.36 -0.70 14.08
N ALA A 74 -11.35 -1.44 13.68
CA ALA A 74 -11.50 -2.70 12.94
C ALA A 74 -10.28 -3.60 13.15
N SER A 75 -10.48 -4.89 12.97
CA SER A 75 -9.41 -5.89 13.04
C SER A 75 -8.77 -6.16 11.67
N VAL A 76 -8.43 -5.10 10.93
CA VAL A 76 -7.85 -5.24 9.58
C VAL A 76 -6.49 -5.93 9.60
N GLY A 77 -5.67 -5.65 10.61
CA GLY A 77 -4.37 -6.29 10.77
C GLY A 77 -4.48 -7.81 10.89
N ASN A 78 -5.51 -8.30 11.59
CA ASN A 78 -5.79 -9.74 11.66
C ASN A 78 -5.97 -10.37 10.28
N ARG A 79 -6.71 -9.71 9.38
CA ARG A 79 -6.92 -10.23 8.02
C ARG A 79 -5.65 -10.22 7.18
N MET A 80 -4.80 -9.22 7.33
CA MET A 80 -3.49 -9.19 6.66
C MET A 80 -2.58 -10.27 7.23
N TRP A 81 -2.59 -10.45 8.55
CA TRP A 81 -1.89 -11.54 9.21
C TRP A 81 -2.26 -12.92 8.66
N ASN A 82 -3.52 -13.13 8.33
CA ASN A 82 -3.99 -14.38 7.73
C ASN A 82 -3.33 -14.70 6.37
N GLY A 83 -2.75 -13.72 5.69
CA GLY A 83 -1.93 -13.93 4.49
C GLY A 83 -0.57 -14.55 4.77
N LEU A 84 -0.03 -14.39 5.98
CA LEU A 84 1.26 -14.93 6.39
C LEU A 84 1.19 -16.46 6.58
N HIS A 85 2.36 -17.08 6.72
CA HIS A 85 2.46 -18.52 6.91
C HIS A 85 2.03 -18.96 8.32
N TYR A 86 1.64 -20.21 8.48
CA TYR A 86 1.24 -20.83 9.75
C TYR A 86 2.31 -20.71 10.84
N ASN A 87 3.59 -20.75 10.48
CA ASN A 87 4.72 -20.69 11.40
C ASN A 87 5.23 -19.25 11.65
N GLN A 88 4.66 -18.26 10.99
CA GLN A 88 4.87 -16.85 11.35
C GLN A 88 3.94 -16.49 12.49
N THR A 89 4.38 -16.70 13.72
CA THR A 89 3.55 -16.54 14.93
C THR A 89 3.77 -15.17 15.57
N HIS A 90 2.70 -14.61 16.09
CA HIS A 90 2.73 -13.34 16.82
C HIS A 90 1.98 -13.51 18.14
N PRO A 91 2.57 -13.13 19.29
CA PRO A 91 1.95 -13.32 20.60
C PRO A 91 0.57 -12.66 20.72
N ASP A 92 0.43 -11.46 20.18
CA ASP A 92 -0.82 -10.70 20.26
C ASP A 92 -1.94 -11.29 19.37
N ASN A 93 -1.58 -12.14 18.40
CA ASN A 93 -2.54 -12.83 17.55
C ASN A 93 -2.94 -14.22 18.07
N GLY A 94 -2.22 -14.74 19.06
CA GLY A 94 -2.46 -16.08 19.61
C GLY A 94 -2.14 -17.21 18.64
N GLY A 95 -1.32 -17.00 17.62
CA GLY A 95 -0.92 -18.02 16.66
C GLY A 95 -0.29 -17.49 15.38
N GLY A 96 -0.11 -18.37 14.41
CA GLY A 96 0.43 -18.04 13.10
C GLY A 96 -0.61 -17.51 12.13
N GLY A 97 -0.16 -17.17 10.92
CA GLY A 97 -1.02 -16.86 9.79
C GLY A 97 -1.81 -18.09 9.28
N TRP A 98 -2.61 -17.87 8.25
CA TRP A 98 -3.44 -18.93 7.64
C TRP A 98 -2.99 -19.29 6.23
N ASN A 99 -1.90 -18.72 5.77
CA ASN A 99 -1.38 -18.88 4.40
C ASN A 99 -2.44 -18.56 3.34
N GLY A 100 -3.23 -17.50 3.59
CA GLY A 100 -4.51 -17.28 2.92
C GLY A 100 -4.41 -16.67 1.53
N PHE A 101 -3.44 -15.79 1.28
CA PHE A 101 -3.28 -15.12 -0.02
C PHE A 101 -1.87 -14.58 -0.22
N SER A 102 -1.52 -14.35 -1.48
CA SER A 102 -0.28 -13.72 -1.91
C SER A 102 -0.56 -12.62 -2.93
N THR A 103 0.40 -11.73 -3.14
CA THR A 103 0.41 -10.82 -4.29
C THR A 103 1.18 -11.45 -5.45
N LEU A 104 1.06 -10.84 -6.64
CA LEU A 104 1.73 -11.27 -7.87
C LEU A 104 3.10 -10.62 -8.02
N ALA A 105 3.99 -11.27 -8.76
CA ALA A 105 5.28 -10.73 -9.16
C ALA A 105 5.12 -9.41 -9.93
N GLU A 106 4.14 -9.33 -10.81
CA GLU A 106 3.81 -8.13 -11.59
C GLU A 106 3.50 -6.91 -10.68
N PHE A 107 2.85 -7.11 -9.54
CA PHE A 107 2.60 -6.03 -8.59
C PHE A 107 3.86 -5.68 -7.78
N TYR A 108 4.64 -6.67 -7.40
CA TYR A 108 5.90 -6.50 -6.69
C TYR A 108 6.92 -5.70 -7.52
N ASP A 109 6.96 -5.91 -8.83
CA ASP A 109 7.86 -5.24 -9.76
C ASP A 109 7.52 -3.75 -9.97
N LEU A 110 6.40 -3.27 -9.47
CA LEU A 110 6.12 -1.83 -9.46
C LEU A 110 7.05 -1.07 -8.53
N PHE A 111 7.57 -1.72 -7.48
CA PHE A 111 8.38 -1.10 -6.44
C PHE A 111 9.87 -1.19 -6.79
N GLU A 112 10.63 -0.16 -6.41
CA GLU A 112 12.09 -0.16 -6.56
C GLU A 112 12.76 -1.13 -5.60
N GLY A 113 13.83 -1.77 -6.07
CA GLY A 113 14.63 -2.69 -5.29
C GLY A 113 14.98 -3.97 -6.05
N PRO A 114 15.78 -4.87 -5.47
CA PRO A 114 16.18 -6.12 -6.10
C PRO A 114 14.98 -7.02 -6.43
N PRO A 115 14.99 -7.71 -7.60
CA PRO A 115 13.82 -8.48 -8.05
C PRO A 115 13.54 -9.74 -7.21
N ASN A 116 14.56 -10.32 -6.57
CA ASN A 116 14.45 -11.62 -5.90
C ASN A 116 14.76 -11.60 -4.41
N SER A 117 14.90 -10.41 -3.82
CA SER A 117 15.11 -10.23 -2.38
C SER A 117 14.45 -8.95 -1.91
N ASN A 118 14.14 -8.88 -0.62
CA ASN A 118 13.61 -7.70 0.03
C ASN A 118 14.09 -7.63 1.49
N TYR A 119 15.35 -7.96 1.72
CA TYR A 119 15.92 -7.87 3.07
C TYR A 119 16.20 -6.41 3.42
N ALA A 120 16.13 -6.11 4.72
CA ALA A 120 16.51 -4.78 5.21
C ALA A 120 17.91 -4.40 4.71
N GLY A 121 18.03 -3.26 4.05
CA GLY A 121 19.28 -2.75 3.49
C GLY A 121 19.57 -3.15 2.04
N ASP A 122 18.66 -3.82 1.35
CA ASP A 122 18.82 -4.20 -0.07
C ASP A 122 18.69 -3.01 -1.05
N GLY A 123 18.42 -1.81 -0.56
CA GLY A 123 18.28 -0.60 -1.39
C GLY A 123 16.91 -0.45 -2.04
N GLN A 124 15.89 -1.06 -1.47
CA GLN A 124 14.51 -0.90 -1.91
C GLN A 124 13.88 0.40 -1.40
N GLU A 125 12.88 0.91 -2.12
CA GLU A 125 12.05 2.01 -1.64
C GLU A 125 11.27 1.62 -0.37
N GLU A 126 10.97 2.62 0.48
CA GLU A 126 10.35 2.39 1.78
C GLU A 126 9.01 1.64 1.71
N ARG A 127 8.14 1.96 0.75
CA ARG A 127 6.80 1.35 0.62
C ARG A 127 6.81 -0.13 0.30
N ARG A 128 7.90 -0.61 -0.28
CA ARG A 128 8.11 -2.04 -0.51
C ARG A 128 8.32 -2.80 0.81
N GLY A 129 8.76 -2.09 1.85
CA GLY A 129 9.09 -2.67 3.15
C GLY A 129 10.34 -3.53 3.11
N PHE A 130 10.43 -4.46 4.05
CA PHE A 130 11.58 -5.35 4.15
C PHE A 130 11.25 -6.63 4.92
N VAL A 131 11.97 -7.69 4.61
CA VAL A 131 12.11 -8.88 5.44
C VAL A 131 13.30 -8.67 6.37
N VAL A 132 13.17 -9.12 7.61
CA VAL A 132 14.25 -9.00 8.58
C VAL A 132 15.49 -9.77 8.11
N ASN A 133 16.62 -9.10 8.11
CA ASN A 133 17.92 -9.73 7.94
C ASN A 133 18.44 -10.17 9.32
N PRO A 134 18.83 -11.43 9.53
CA PRO A 134 19.34 -11.90 10.83
C PRO A 134 20.54 -11.11 11.36
N SER A 135 21.29 -10.45 10.45
CA SER A 135 22.41 -9.58 10.81
C SER A 135 21.99 -8.18 11.27
N ILE A 136 20.72 -7.82 11.09
CA ILE A 136 20.14 -6.54 11.47
C ILE A 136 18.99 -6.83 12.42
N ALA A 137 19.15 -6.56 13.69
CA ALA A 137 18.10 -6.77 14.67
C ALA A 137 16.87 -5.93 14.30
N ALA A 138 15.73 -6.59 14.13
CA ALA A 138 14.44 -5.94 13.98
C ALA A 138 13.48 -6.51 15.03
N PRO A 139 13.65 -6.12 16.29
CA PRO A 139 12.92 -6.71 17.41
C PRO A 139 11.43 -6.31 17.42
N ASP A 140 11.05 -5.33 16.57
CA ASP A 140 9.81 -4.63 16.78
C ASP A 140 8.56 -5.33 16.26
N ASN A 141 8.68 -6.30 15.38
CA ASN A 141 7.57 -7.06 14.83
C ASN A 141 7.81 -8.57 14.77
N PHE A 142 8.49 -9.10 15.76
CA PHE A 142 8.72 -10.54 15.94
C PHE A 142 9.43 -11.22 14.76
N GLY A 143 10.29 -10.47 14.05
CA GLY A 143 11.10 -10.99 12.96
C GLY A 143 10.44 -10.97 11.58
N PHE A 144 9.26 -10.33 11.43
CA PHE A 144 8.55 -10.38 10.15
C PHE A 144 8.90 -9.28 9.17
N GLY A 145 9.35 -8.11 9.65
CA GLY A 145 9.48 -6.92 8.80
C GLY A 145 8.12 -6.32 8.41
N TYR A 146 8.08 -5.64 7.28
CA TYR A 146 6.91 -4.94 6.76
C TYR A 146 6.82 -5.10 5.24
N GLY A 147 5.67 -4.78 4.67
CA GLY A 147 5.48 -4.74 3.22
C GLY A 147 5.56 -6.12 2.58
N MET A 148 6.36 -6.23 1.54
CA MET A 148 6.47 -7.42 0.69
C MET A 148 7.39 -8.46 1.31
N GLN A 149 6.87 -9.64 1.59
CA GLN A 149 7.59 -10.74 2.22
C GLN A 149 8.00 -11.74 1.14
N ILE A 150 9.29 -11.79 0.82
CA ILE A 150 9.91 -12.69 -0.17
C ILE A 150 11.24 -13.24 0.38
N GLY A 151 11.65 -14.42 -0.02
CA GLY A 151 12.87 -15.08 0.46
C GLY A 151 12.67 -15.83 1.78
N GLN A 152 13.76 -16.12 2.48
CA GLN A 152 13.73 -16.82 3.76
C GLN A 152 13.10 -15.96 4.86
N MET A 153 12.18 -16.55 5.60
CA MET A 153 11.55 -15.91 6.77
C MET A 153 12.27 -16.31 8.06
N TYR A 154 12.24 -15.42 9.04
CA TYR A 154 12.88 -15.59 10.33
C TYR A 154 11.91 -15.32 11.48
N ASP A 155 12.19 -15.86 12.66
CA ASP A 155 11.49 -15.52 13.89
C ASP A 155 12.09 -14.27 14.58
N GLY A 156 11.51 -13.87 15.71
CA GLY A 156 11.97 -12.71 16.49
C GLY A 156 13.36 -12.85 17.11
N ASP A 157 13.87 -14.06 17.18
CA ASP A 157 15.22 -14.37 17.68
C ASP A 157 16.25 -14.50 16.56
N GLY A 158 15.81 -14.34 15.30
CA GLY A 158 16.66 -14.43 14.11
C GLY A 158 16.91 -15.86 13.62
N ASN A 159 16.16 -16.85 14.10
CA ASN A 159 16.25 -18.21 13.59
C ASN A 159 15.43 -18.35 12.31
N ALA A 160 15.99 -19.07 11.33
CA ALA A 160 15.29 -19.35 10.08
C ALA A 160 14.05 -20.19 10.35
N LEU A 161 12.90 -19.73 9.85
CA LEU A 161 11.65 -20.47 9.91
C LEU A 161 11.61 -21.59 8.87
N GLU A 162 10.90 -22.64 9.21
CA GLU A 162 10.59 -23.77 8.33
C GLU A 162 9.09 -23.80 8.00
N ASP A 163 8.74 -24.47 6.89
CA ASP A 163 7.36 -24.82 6.58
C ASP A 163 6.88 -26.01 7.44
N ARG A 164 5.62 -26.44 7.29
CA ARG A 164 5.09 -27.57 8.06
C ARG A 164 5.69 -28.94 7.72
N SER A 165 6.52 -29.00 6.69
CA SER A 165 7.25 -30.18 6.26
C SER A 165 8.75 -30.12 6.57
N ALA A 166 9.16 -29.19 7.44
CA ALA A 166 10.56 -28.96 7.84
C ALA A 166 11.48 -28.54 6.68
N ASN A 167 10.96 -27.89 5.65
CA ASN A 167 11.78 -27.22 4.65
C ASN A 167 11.94 -25.74 5.01
N PRO A 168 13.03 -25.07 4.60
CA PRO A 168 13.18 -23.64 4.78
C PRO A 168 11.95 -22.85 4.28
N LEU A 169 11.40 -21.96 5.11
CA LEU A 169 10.28 -21.12 4.74
C LEU A 169 10.76 -19.98 3.85
N VAL A 170 10.87 -20.26 2.57
CA VAL A 170 11.32 -19.33 1.54
C VAL A 170 10.12 -18.97 0.67
N PHE A 171 9.60 -17.76 0.78
CA PHE A 171 8.56 -17.29 -0.13
C PHE A 171 9.14 -17.01 -1.50
N THR A 172 8.53 -17.59 -2.53
CA THR A 172 8.95 -17.39 -3.92
C THR A 172 8.33 -16.14 -4.50
N ARG A 173 9.05 -15.47 -5.40
CA ARG A 173 8.51 -14.35 -6.15
C ARG A 173 7.34 -14.79 -7.04
N GLU A 174 7.51 -15.89 -7.73
CA GLU A 174 6.56 -16.37 -8.72
C GLU A 174 5.47 -17.26 -8.10
N LEU A 175 4.26 -17.14 -8.64
CA LEU A 175 3.22 -18.14 -8.51
C LEU A 175 3.29 -19.06 -9.73
N PRO A 176 3.39 -20.38 -9.57
CA PRO A 176 3.41 -21.31 -10.72
C PRO A 176 2.08 -21.35 -11.48
N GLY A 177 0.98 -20.91 -10.88
CA GLY A 177 -0.35 -20.88 -11.49
C GLY A 177 -1.45 -20.57 -10.48
N LEU A 178 -2.69 -20.55 -10.92
CA LEU A 178 -3.85 -20.39 -10.04
C LEU A 178 -4.12 -21.65 -9.19
N VAL A 179 -3.55 -22.77 -9.58
CA VAL A 179 -3.65 -24.08 -8.88
C VAL A 179 -2.25 -24.70 -8.76
N GLY A 180 -2.08 -25.66 -7.87
CA GLY A 180 -0.80 -26.35 -7.68
C GLY A 180 0.21 -25.59 -6.81
N ASN A 181 -0.25 -24.55 -6.13
CA ASN A 181 0.57 -23.79 -5.19
C ASN A 181 0.76 -24.56 -3.88
N ASN A 182 1.83 -24.25 -3.18
CA ASN A 182 2.11 -24.76 -1.84
C ASN A 182 2.22 -23.60 -0.84
N GLU A 183 2.52 -23.89 0.42
CA GLU A 183 2.55 -22.88 1.49
C GLU A 183 3.72 -21.89 1.40
N ARG A 184 4.65 -22.06 0.46
CA ARG A 184 5.80 -21.18 0.21
C ARG A 184 5.69 -20.39 -1.08
N THR A 185 4.71 -20.66 -1.93
CA THR A 185 4.60 -19.97 -3.23
C THR A 185 4.00 -18.58 -3.11
N GLY A 186 4.57 -17.64 -3.85
CA GLY A 186 4.14 -16.26 -3.97
C GLY A 186 4.52 -15.36 -2.80
N ILE A 187 4.46 -14.07 -3.03
CA ILE A 187 4.87 -13.01 -2.11
C ILE A 187 3.75 -12.73 -1.10
N ARG A 188 4.05 -12.66 0.19
CA ARG A 188 3.11 -12.24 1.23
C ARG A 188 3.24 -10.75 1.47
N THR A 189 2.22 -10.13 2.05
CA THR A 189 2.22 -8.70 2.34
C THR A 189 1.76 -8.42 3.77
N LEU A 190 2.44 -7.49 4.43
CA LEU A 190 2.11 -7.03 5.78
C LEU A 190 2.22 -5.52 5.86
N LYS A 191 1.11 -4.81 5.79
CA LYS A 191 1.08 -3.34 5.85
C LYS A 191 0.77 -2.80 7.24
N TYR A 192 -0.27 -3.31 7.89
CA TYR A 192 -0.58 -2.98 9.28
C TYR A 192 0.19 -3.90 10.22
N SER A 193 0.96 -3.31 11.13
CA SER A 193 1.70 -4.10 12.11
C SER A 193 0.77 -4.67 13.18
N PRO A 194 0.77 -5.96 13.41
CA PRO A 194 -0.01 -6.57 14.49
C PRO A 194 0.46 -6.13 15.86
N ARG A 195 1.76 -5.87 16.04
CA ARG A 195 2.33 -5.45 17.32
C ARG A 195 1.79 -4.12 17.83
N ASN A 196 1.53 -3.18 16.94
CA ASN A 196 1.08 -1.84 17.30
C ASN A 196 -0.45 -1.71 17.34
N GLY A 197 -1.14 -2.77 17.73
CA GLY A 197 -2.59 -2.74 17.92
C GLY A 197 -3.40 -2.80 16.63
N ALA A 198 -2.80 -3.07 15.50
CA ALA A 198 -3.49 -3.17 14.19
C ALA A 198 -4.61 -4.22 14.18
N TYR A 199 -4.57 -5.21 15.06
CA TYR A 199 -5.66 -6.16 15.24
C TYR A 199 -6.88 -5.55 15.91
N THR A 200 -6.66 -4.60 16.79
CA THR A 200 -7.69 -4.05 17.68
C THR A 200 -7.89 -2.55 17.49
N ALA A 201 -6.92 -1.86 16.89
CA ALA A 201 -6.87 -0.42 16.88
C ALA A 201 -7.64 0.20 15.72
N HIS A 202 -7.09 0.25 14.52
CA HIS A 202 -7.71 1.06 13.49
C HIS A 202 -7.49 0.53 12.08
N GLN A 203 -8.47 0.83 11.23
CA GLN A 203 -8.34 0.79 9.78
C GLN A 203 -8.49 2.20 9.26
N ILE A 204 -7.50 2.69 8.55
CA ILE A 204 -7.54 3.99 7.89
C ILE A 204 -8.51 3.91 6.72
N ILE A 205 -9.43 4.87 6.66
CA ILE A 205 -10.42 5.02 5.59
C ILE A 205 -9.99 6.12 4.63
N PHE A 206 -9.48 7.24 5.17
CA PHE A 206 -8.95 8.37 4.39
C PHE A 206 -7.64 8.85 5.00
N ARG A 207 -6.63 9.04 4.15
CA ARG A 207 -5.34 9.65 4.52
C ARG A 207 -4.88 10.66 3.47
N TYR A 208 -3.98 11.55 3.89
CA TYR A 208 -3.59 12.71 3.09
C TYR A 208 -2.81 12.34 1.82
N ALA A 209 -1.98 11.29 1.82
CA ALA A 209 -1.29 10.89 0.60
C ALA A 209 -2.25 10.51 -0.54
N ASP A 210 -3.41 9.88 -0.24
CA ASP A 210 -4.43 9.67 -1.28
C ASP A 210 -5.05 11.00 -1.74
N ALA A 211 -5.31 11.95 -0.84
CA ALA A 211 -5.76 13.29 -1.22
C ALA A 211 -4.72 14.00 -2.11
N HIS A 212 -3.44 13.92 -1.73
CA HIS A 212 -2.33 14.47 -2.48
C HIS A 212 -2.25 13.89 -3.90
N LEU A 213 -2.34 12.57 -4.02
CA LEU A 213 -2.36 11.88 -5.32
C LEU A 213 -3.65 12.18 -6.11
N MET A 214 -4.81 12.38 -5.48
CA MET A 214 -6.01 12.84 -6.17
C MET A 214 -5.81 14.24 -6.79
N LYS A 215 -5.12 15.14 -6.09
CA LYS A 215 -4.77 16.47 -6.61
C LYS A 215 -3.76 16.37 -7.76
N ALA A 216 -2.71 15.57 -7.63
CA ALA A 216 -1.76 15.31 -8.70
C ALA A 216 -2.43 14.73 -9.96
N GLU A 217 -3.33 13.77 -9.76
CA GLU A 217 -4.15 13.20 -10.84
C GLU A 217 -5.04 14.25 -11.50
N ALA A 218 -5.66 15.16 -10.73
CA ALA A 218 -6.46 16.25 -11.29
C ALA A 218 -5.62 17.19 -12.16
N TYR A 219 -4.40 17.51 -11.78
CA TYR A 219 -3.47 18.26 -12.63
C TYR A 219 -3.11 17.51 -13.90
N LEU A 220 -2.84 16.20 -13.82
CA LEU A 220 -2.56 15.36 -14.98
C LEU A 220 -3.75 15.37 -15.97
N TRP A 221 -4.98 15.17 -15.50
CA TRP A 221 -6.17 15.22 -16.35
C TRP A 221 -6.42 16.60 -16.98
N LYS A 222 -5.89 17.68 -16.38
CA LYS A 222 -5.92 19.04 -16.94
C LYS A 222 -4.77 19.31 -17.93
N GLY A 223 -3.90 18.34 -18.21
CA GLY A 223 -2.71 18.51 -19.04
C GLY A 223 -1.61 19.36 -18.39
N GLN A 224 -1.59 19.46 -17.07
CA GLN A 224 -0.57 20.15 -16.29
C GLN A 224 0.47 19.14 -15.77
N ASP A 225 1.09 18.43 -16.69
CA ASP A 225 1.94 17.28 -16.41
C ASP A 225 3.14 17.63 -15.51
N GLY A 226 3.74 18.80 -15.69
CA GLY A 226 4.86 19.27 -14.84
C GLY A 226 4.45 19.36 -13.37
N THR A 227 3.30 19.99 -13.08
CA THR A 227 2.79 20.09 -11.70
C THR A 227 2.43 18.73 -11.12
N ALA A 228 1.83 17.86 -11.93
CA ALA A 228 1.49 16.51 -11.50
C ALA A 228 2.75 15.69 -11.18
N LEU A 229 3.80 15.81 -12.01
CA LEU A 229 5.09 15.16 -11.81
C LEU A 229 5.79 15.65 -10.54
N ASP A 230 5.84 16.96 -10.32
CA ASP A 230 6.43 17.56 -9.12
C ASP A 230 5.76 17.01 -7.85
N MET A 231 4.42 16.99 -7.83
CA MET A 231 3.67 16.46 -6.68
C MET A 231 3.92 14.97 -6.42
N VAL A 232 4.02 14.17 -7.49
CA VAL A 232 4.35 12.74 -7.37
C VAL A 232 5.77 12.58 -6.82
N ASN A 233 6.73 13.39 -7.32
CA ASN A 233 8.11 13.32 -6.85
C ASN A 233 8.28 13.83 -5.41
N ASP A 234 7.47 14.78 -4.95
CA ASP A 234 7.42 15.17 -3.53
C ASP A 234 7.04 13.98 -2.63
N LEU A 235 6.05 13.17 -3.04
CA LEU A 235 5.68 11.96 -2.32
C LEU A 235 6.79 10.91 -2.39
N ARG A 236 7.37 10.69 -3.58
CA ARG A 236 8.44 9.70 -3.77
C ARG A 236 9.68 10.01 -2.94
N ALA A 237 10.03 11.30 -2.82
CA ALA A 237 11.18 11.73 -2.02
C ALA A 237 11.07 11.32 -0.54
N ILE A 238 9.87 11.39 0.05
CA ILE A 238 9.65 10.97 1.45
C ILE A 238 9.38 9.45 1.59
N ARG A 239 9.40 8.71 0.47
CA ARG A 239 9.28 7.24 0.42
C ARG A 239 10.58 6.58 -0.01
N ASP A 240 11.70 7.30 0.05
CA ASP A 240 13.03 6.81 -0.38
C ASP A 240 13.02 6.19 -1.80
N ALA A 241 12.21 6.77 -2.70
CA ALA A 241 12.09 6.32 -4.08
C ALA A 241 12.72 7.34 -5.04
N ASP A 242 13.34 6.86 -6.12
CA ASP A 242 13.96 7.70 -7.14
C ASP A 242 12.90 8.59 -7.82
N PRO A 243 13.24 9.85 -8.16
CA PRO A 243 12.30 10.74 -8.85
C PRO A 243 11.99 10.23 -10.26
N LEU A 244 10.73 10.36 -10.65
CA LEU A 244 10.31 10.07 -12.03
C LEU A 244 10.74 11.20 -12.97
N GLY A 245 11.14 10.85 -14.19
CA GLY A 245 11.48 11.82 -15.23
C GLY A 245 10.28 12.31 -16.04
N SER A 246 9.13 11.64 -15.94
CA SER A 246 7.88 11.99 -16.64
C SER A 246 6.68 11.38 -15.95
N ILE A 247 5.49 11.85 -16.29
CA ILE A 247 4.23 11.35 -15.77
C ILE A 247 3.28 10.98 -16.91
N SER A 248 2.52 9.91 -16.75
CA SER A 248 1.42 9.50 -17.61
C SER A 248 0.28 8.96 -16.75
N THR A 249 -0.86 8.68 -17.35
CA THR A 249 -1.99 8.06 -16.63
C THR A 249 -1.62 6.69 -16.06
N GLU A 250 -0.84 5.89 -16.77
CA GLU A 250 -0.36 4.58 -16.30
C GLU A 250 0.62 4.73 -15.14
N ILE A 251 1.60 5.63 -15.26
CA ILE A 251 2.57 5.93 -14.19
C ILE A 251 1.85 6.44 -12.93
N MET A 252 0.84 7.31 -13.09
CA MET A 252 0.00 7.78 -11.98
C MET A 252 -0.76 6.63 -11.30
N LEU A 253 -1.34 5.72 -12.08
CA LEU A 253 -2.04 4.56 -11.54
C LEU A 253 -1.08 3.64 -10.77
N ASP A 254 0.15 3.47 -11.24
CA ASP A 254 1.17 2.66 -10.57
C ASP A 254 1.69 3.34 -9.31
N GLU A 255 1.85 4.68 -9.32
CA GLU A 255 2.22 5.42 -8.11
C GLU A 255 1.14 5.31 -7.03
N ARG A 256 -0.13 5.46 -7.41
CA ARG A 256 -1.26 5.20 -6.51
C ARG A 256 -1.27 3.76 -5.99
N ALA A 257 -0.88 2.80 -6.82
CA ALA A 257 -0.78 1.40 -6.40
C ALA A 257 0.30 1.18 -5.35
N ARG A 258 1.50 1.76 -5.55
CA ARG A 258 2.62 1.67 -4.62
C ARG A 258 2.30 2.25 -3.25
N ASP A 259 1.67 3.42 -3.21
CA ASP A 259 1.37 4.06 -1.94
C ASP A 259 0.13 3.46 -1.24
N LEU A 260 -0.91 3.10 -2.00
CA LEU A 260 -2.25 2.83 -1.48
C LEU A 260 -2.65 1.33 -1.50
N TYR A 261 -1.70 0.40 -1.65
CA TYR A 261 -2.03 -1.02 -1.58
C TYR A 261 -2.62 -1.39 -0.22
N HIS A 262 -3.52 -2.38 -0.19
CA HIS A 262 -4.31 -2.78 0.97
C HIS A 262 -5.22 -1.69 1.58
N GLU A 263 -5.50 -0.60 0.84
CA GLU A 263 -6.44 0.44 1.28
C GLU A 263 -7.78 0.41 0.53
N PHE A 264 -8.07 -0.69 -0.16
CA PHE A 264 -9.36 -1.00 -0.82
C PHE A 264 -9.76 -0.10 -1.98
N ILE A 265 -8.82 0.65 -2.57
CA ILE A 265 -9.10 1.60 -3.66
C ILE A 265 -8.61 1.16 -5.04
N ARG A 266 -7.67 0.21 -5.14
CA ARG A 266 -7.05 -0.21 -6.41
C ARG A 266 -8.07 -0.54 -7.51
N ARG A 267 -9.14 -1.28 -7.17
CA ARG A 267 -10.19 -1.63 -8.14
C ARG A 267 -10.89 -0.39 -8.70
N THR A 268 -11.21 0.58 -7.85
CA THR A 268 -11.86 1.83 -8.25
C THR A 268 -10.94 2.66 -9.13
N ASP A 269 -9.67 2.74 -8.78
CA ASP A 269 -8.66 3.41 -9.59
C ASP A 269 -8.52 2.76 -10.96
N MET A 270 -8.37 1.44 -11.02
CA MET A 270 -8.27 0.72 -12.30
C MET A 270 -9.49 0.95 -13.21
N ILE A 271 -10.70 1.02 -12.64
CA ILE A 271 -11.93 1.36 -13.39
C ILE A 271 -11.84 2.79 -13.93
N ARG A 272 -11.45 3.76 -13.11
CA ARG A 272 -11.33 5.15 -13.51
C ARG A 272 -10.30 5.37 -14.62
N PHE A 273 -9.20 4.64 -14.57
CA PHE A 273 -8.14 4.69 -15.60
C PHE A 273 -8.44 3.79 -16.82
N GLY A 274 -9.57 3.08 -16.84
CA GLY A 274 -9.96 2.22 -17.98
C GLY A 274 -9.16 0.93 -18.10
N LEU A 275 -8.42 0.55 -17.05
CA LEU A 275 -7.50 -0.59 -17.06
C LEU A 275 -7.99 -1.81 -16.27
N PHE A 276 -9.22 -1.77 -15.75
CA PHE A 276 -9.75 -2.88 -14.95
C PHE A 276 -9.90 -4.20 -15.71
N THR A 277 -10.15 -4.11 -17.02
CA THR A 277 -10.35 -5.28 -17.90
C THR A 277 -9.09 -5.68 -18.67
N ARG A 278 -7.94 -5.00 -18.43
CA ARG A 278 -6.68 -5.39 -19.08
C ARG A 278 -6.20 -6.76 -18.60
N ASP A 279 -5.27 -7.35 -19.34
CA ASP A 279 -4.59 -8.58 -18.96
C ASP A 279 -3.74 -8.38 -17.71
N TRP A 280 -3.68 -9.44 -16.93
CA TRP A 280 -2.78 -9.61 -15.79
C TRP A 280 -2.16 -11.00 -15.90
N GLU A 281 -1.10 -11.27 -15.13
CA GLU A 281 -0.35 -12.52 -15.16
C GLU A 281 -1.23 -13.80 -15.33
N PHE A 282 -2.38 -13.89 -14.65
CA PHE A 282 -3.31 -15.03 -14.73
C PHE A 282 -4.73 -14.64 -15.15
N LYS A 283 -4.93 -13.44 -15.61
CA LYS A 283 -6.23 -12.94 -16.05
C LYS A 283 -6.14 -12.56 -17.52
N GLU A 284 -6.97 -13.21 -18.32
CA GLU A 284 -7.23 -12.79 -19.69
C GLU A 284 -8.36 -11.76 -19.74
N PRO A 285 -8.46 -10.93 -20.81
CA PRO A 285 -9.45 -9.87 -20.95
C PRO A 285 -10.88 -10.37 -20.85
#